data_82b1bb8a83ed1f195c9598d36ab59b2a
#
_entry.id   82b1bb8a83ed1f195c9598d36ab59b2a
#
_cell.length_a   1.000
_cell.length_b   1.000
_cell.length_c   1.000
_cell.angle_alpha   90.00
_cell.angle_beta   90.00
_cell.angle_gamma   90.00
#
_symmetry.space_group_name_H-M   'P 1'
#
loop_
_entity.id
_entity.type
_entity.pdbx_description
1 polymer ?
#
loop_
_entity_poly.entity_id
_entity_poly.type
_entity_poly.pdbx_seq_one_letter_code
_entity_poly.pdbx_strand_id
1 'polypeptide(L)'
;VYPDQGGSFDDCMQYAADYILQSDTSADAPSAVIIVGGDIPTLQPSIVQDAVKKLHRLATGNYRGQPGKALVEGACQEGGFSLVGFTSCTPFDFKGVFYNPDAVTALDMLVAKAEQNAIPLAVVEAVPDVDIPVDLASMIPVVKALKTASAYDPAILVPVNTLRVLDEIGLESTAPPHQR
;
A
#
# COMPACT_ATOMS: atom_id res chain seq x y z
N VAL A 1 16.32 -3.49 9.08
CA VAL A 1 16.35 -2.03 8.84
C VAL A 1 17.56 -1.74 7.97
N TYR A 2 17.37 -1.12 6.85
CA TYR A 2 18.44 -0.65 5.97
C TYR A 2 18.38 0.88 5.85
N PRO A 3 19.52 1.55 5.69
CA PRO A 3 19.56 3.00 5.63
C PRO A 3 18.95 3.51 4.32
N ASP A 4 18.29 4.65 4.39
CA ASP A 4 17.93 5.42 3.22
C ASP A 4 19.21 5.82 2.45
N GLN A 5 19.22 5.55 1.14
CA GLN A 5 20.37 5.87 0.28
C GLN A 5 20.31 7.30 -0.28
N GLY A 6 19.24 8.05 0.04
CA GLY A 6 18.97 9.36 -0.55
C GLY A 6 18.47 9.25 -1.99
N GLY A 7 18.24 10.39 -2.62
CA GLY A 7 17.66 10.49 -3.96
C GLY A 7 16.19 10.88 -3.92
N SER A 8 15.45 10.56 -4.99
CA SER A 8 14.01 10.78 -5.05
C SER A 8 13.27 9.72 -4.25
N PHE A 9 11.98 9.96 -3.98
CA PHE A 9 11.13 8.95 -3.34
C PHE A 9 11.03 7.67 -4.19
N ASP A 10 10.98 7.81 -5.52
CA ASP A 10 11.04 6.69 -6.46
C ASP A 10 12.30 5.85 -6.26
N ASP A 11 13.48 6.50 -6.09
CA ASP A 11 14.75 5.82 -5.89
C ASP A 11 14.76 5.06 -4.55
N CYS A 12 14.23 5.65 -3.48
CA CYS A 12 14.12 5.01 -2.18
C CYS A 12 13.23 3.76 -2.23
N MET A 13 12.08 3.86 -2.90
CA MET A 13 11.16 2.74 -3.09
C MET A 13 11.76 1.63 -3.92
N GLN A 14 12.45 1.98 -5.02
CA GLN A 14 13.13 1.01 -5.88
C GLN A 14 14.25 0.31 -5.12
N TYR A 15 15.10 1.06 -4.44
CA TYR A 15 16.18 0.50 -3.64
C TYR A 15 15.67 -0.50 -2.59
N ALA A 16 14.61 -0.15 -1.88
CA ALA A 16 14.02 -1.05 -0.87
C ALA A 16 13.52 -2.36 -1.49
N ALA A 17 12.82 -2.28 -2.62
CA ALA A 17 12.34 -3.45 -3.34
C ALA A 17 13.49 -4.33 -3.84
N ASP A 18 14.49 -3.74 -4.50
CA ASP A 18 15.64 -4.44 -5.03
C ASP A 18 16.47 -5.09 -3.92
N TYR A 19 16.67 -4.39 -2.81
CA TYR A 19 17.39 -4.93 -1.66
C TYR A 19 16.72 -6.20 -1.13
N ILE A 20 15.39 -6.23 -1.03
CA ILE A 20 14.64 -7.41 -0.56
C ILE A 20 14.69 -8.53 -1.59
N LEU A 21 14.44 -8.23 -2.87
CA LEU A 21 14.33 -9.24 -3.91
C LEU A 21 15.67 -9.83 -4.35
N GLN A 22 16.80 -9.12 -4.14
CA GLN A 22 18.14 -9.54 -4.56
C GLN A 22 19.02 -9.97 -3.39
N SER A 23 18.60 -9.76 -2.14
CA SER A 23 19.42 -9.99 -0.95
C SER A 23 19.73 -11.46 -0.68
N ASP A 24 19.01 -12.39 -1.29
CA ASP A 24 19.19 -13.83 -1.12
C ASP A 24 19.14 -14.53 -2.47
N THR A 25 20.13 -15.34 -2.76
CA THR A 25 20.23 -16.18 -3.98
C THR A 25 19.91 -17.65 -3.69
N SER A 26 19.46 -17.96 -2.47
CA SER A 26 19.08 -19.31 -2.07
C SER A 26 17.77 -19.76 -2.70
N ALA A 27 17.43 -21.04 -2.53
CA ALA A 27 16.13 -21.56 -2.97
C ALA A 27 14.94 -20.93 -2.21
N ASP A 28 15.21 -20.30 -1.07
CA ASP A 28 14.23 -19.61 -0.21
C ASP A 28 14.20 -18.09 -0.46
N ALA A 29 14.85 -17.60 -1.51
CA ALA A 29 14.88 -16.18 -1.87
C ALA A 29 13.46 -15.62 -2.04
N PRO A 30 13.18 -14.38 -1.62
CA PRO A 30 11.89 -13.77 -1.79
C PRO A 30 11.48 -13.74 -3.26
N SER A 31 10.35 -14.32 -3.58
CA SER A 31 9.79 -14.32 -4.94
C SER A 31 8.89 -13.11 -5.22
N ALA A 32 8.55 -12.35 -4.18
CA ALA A 32 7.73 -11.14 -4.27
C ALA A 32 8.03 -10.18 -3.11
N VAL A 33 7.71 -8.93 -3.30
CA VAL A 33 7.73 -7.88 -2.28
C VAL A 33 6.36 -7.23 -2.18
N ILE A 34 5.96 -6.86 -0.97
CA ILE A 34 4.83 -5.97 -0.70
C ILE A 34 5.35 -4.82 0.14
N ILE A 35 5.14 -3.61 -0.33
CA ILE A 35 5.49 -2.38 0.36
C ILE A 35 4.18 -1.75 0.84
N VAL A 36 4.17 -1.29 2.08
CA VAL A 36 3.02 -0.62 2.70
C VAL A 36 3.46 0.71 3.30
N GLY A 37 2.58 1.71 3.26
CA GLY A 37 2.80 2.99 3.92
C GLY A 37 2.94 2.84 5.45
N GLY A 38 3.64 3.76 6.09
CA GLY A 38 3.79 3.82 7.54
C GLY A 38 2.69 4.62 8.24
N ASP A 39 1.88 5.32 7.50
CA ASP A 39 0.86 6.30 7.88
C ASP A 39 -0.59 5.82 7.65
N ILE A 40 -0.79 4.51 7.60
CA ILE A 40 -2.06 3.83 7.35
C ILE A 40 -2.56 3.04 8.57
N PRO A 41 -2.91 3.71 9.67
CA PRO A 41 -3.22 3.04 10.95
C PRO A 41 -4.45 2.13 10.90
N THR A 42 -5.27 2.24 9.85
CA THR A 42 -6.47 1.42 9.66
C THR A 42 -6.24 0.14 8.84
N LEU A 43 -4.99 -0.10 8.38
CA LEU A 43 -4.66 -1.31 7.62
C LEU A 43 -4.99 -2.57 8.43
N GLN A 44 -5.78 -3.46 7.82
CA GLN A 44 -6.14 -4.73 8.42
C GLN A 44 -5.30 -5.88 7.86
N PRO A 45 -4.97 -6.91 8.67
CA PRO A 45 -4.23 -8.09 8.21
C PRO A 45 -4.90 -8.80 7.02
N SER A 46 -6.23 -8.77 6.95
CA SER A 46 -7.00 -9.35 5.85
C SER A 46 -6.66 -8.73 4.49
N ILE A 47 -6.38 -7.43 4.45
CA ILE A 47 -6.01 -6.71 3.21
C ILE A 47 -4.63 -7.18 2.72
N VAL A 48 -3.65 -7.29 3.62
CA VAL A 48 -2.32 -7.81 3.27
C VAL A 48 -2.40 -9.28 2.82
N GLN A 49 -3.20 -10.09 3.51
CA GLN A 49 -3.42 -11.48 3.11
C GLN A 49 -4.11 -11.59 1.74
N ASP A 50 -5.05 -10.71 1.43
CA ASP A 50 -5.69 -10.66 0.13
C ASP A 50 -4.69 -10.25 -0.97
N ALA A 51 -3.81 -9.29 -0.69
CA ALA A 51 -2.72 -8.91 -1.59
C ALA A 51 -1.81 -10.09 -1.92
N VAL A 52 -1.36 -10.84 -0.91
CA VAL A 52 -0.54 -12.05 -1.08
C VAL A 52 -1.26 -13.08 -1.94
N LYS A 53 -2.54 -13.37 -1.66
CA LYS A 53 -3.34 -14.33 -2.42
C LYS A 53 -3.51 -13.89 -3.87
N LYS A 54 -3.76 -12.61 -4.11
CA LYS A 54 -3.92 -12.04 -5.46
C LYS A 54 -2.60 -12.08 -6.25
N LEU A 55 -1.48 -11.70 -5.62
CA LEU A 55 -0.15 -11.84 -6.23
C LEU A 55 0.13 -13.30 -6.63
N HIS A 56 -0.06 -14.24 -5.70
CA HIS A 56 0.15 -15.66 -5.97
C HIS A 56 -0.72 -16.17 -7.12
N ARG A 57 -2.02 -15.83 -7.11
CA ARG A 57 -2.96 -16.21 -8.18
C ARG A 57 -2.55 -15.67 -9.53
N LEU A 58 -2.12 -14.40 -9.61
CA LEU A 58 -1.68 -13.80 -10.86
C LEU A 58 -0.37 -14.42 -11.35
N ALA A 59 0.61 -14.63 -10.46
CA ALA A 59 1.90 -15.20 -10.79
C ALA A 59 1.81 -16.66 -11.27
N THR A 60 0.90 -17.46 -10.68
CA THR A 60 0.72 -18.87 -11.07
C THR A 60 -0.23 -19.04 -12.27
N GLY A 61 -1.05 -18.04 -12.56
CA GLY A 61 -1.92 -18.03 -13.74
C GLY A 61 -1.17 -17.64 -15.00
N ASN A 62 -1.64 -18.15 -16.14
CA ASN A 62 -1.09 -17.74 -17.45
C ASN A 62 -1.89 -16.56 -18.01
N TYR A 63 -1.84 -15.43 -17.32
CA TYR A 63 -2.53 -14.22 -17.76
C TYR A 63 -1.71 -13.50 -18.83
N ARG A 64 -2.34 -13.23 -19.99
CA ARG A 64 -1.72 -12.51 -21.11
C ARG A 64 -0.38 -13.10 -21.59
N GLY A 65 -0.13 -14.39 -21.37
CA GLY A 65 1.14 -15.02 -21.72
C GLY A 65 2.35 -14.56 -20.89
N GLN A 66 2.12 -14.07 -19.68
CA GLN A 66 3.14 -13.50 -18.77
C GLN A 66 3.25 -14.33 -17.47
N PRO A 67 3.75 -15.58 -17.55
CA PRO A 67 3.88 -16.43 -16.37
C PRO A 67 4.87 -15.80 -15.36
N GLY A 68 4.54 -15.91 -14.08
CA GLY A 68 5.36 -15.39 -12.99
C GLY A 68 5.21 -13.89 -12.71
N LYS A 69 4.66 -13.10 -13.65
CA LYS A 69 4.47 -11.66 -13.47
C LYS A 69 3.18 -11.35 -12.75
N ALA A 70 3.25 -10.48 -11.78
CA ALA A 70 2.09 -9.99 -11.03
C ALA A 70 2.38 -8.66 -10.37
N LEU A 71 1.39 -7.79 -10.34
CA LEU A 71 1.36 -6.53 -9.61
C LEU A 71 0.06 -6.47 -8.81
N VAL A 72 0.12 -6.01 -7.58
CA VAL A 72 -1.05 -5.72 -6.75
C VAL A 72 -0.93 -4.32 -6.19
N GLU A 73 -2.05 -3.61 -6.09
CA GLU A 73 -2.12 -2.30 -5.48
C GLU A 73 -3.31 -2.20 -4.53
N GLY A 74 -3.21 -1.31 -3.55
CA GLY A 74 -4.30 -0.86 -2.70
C GLY A 74 -4.29 0.66 -2.68
N ALA A 75 -5.30 1.27 -3.28
CA ALA A 75 -5.41 2.71 -3.41
C ALA A 75 -5.53 3.42 -2.05
N CYS A 76 -5.08 4.66 -1.98
CA CYS A 76 -5.46 5.63 -0.97
C CYS A 76 -6.16 6.83 -1.61
N GLN A 77 -6.42 7.88 -0.83
CA GLN A 77 -7.00 9.12 -1.36
C GLN A 77 -6.02 9.84 -2.28
N GLU A 78 -6.52 10.84 -3.00
CA GLU A 78 -5.76 11.74 -3.89
C GLU A 78 -5.02 11.04 -5.06
N GLY A 79 -5.42 9.80 -5.38
CA GLY A 79 -4.79 9.03 -6.46
C GLY A 79 -3.42 8.45 -6.11
N GLY A 80 -3.15 8.29 -4.81
CA GLY A 80 -2.04 7.53 -4.28
C GLY A 80 -2.35 6.05 -4.11
N PHE A 81 -1.40 5.32 -3.57
CA PHE A 81 -1.60 3.95 -3.11
C PHE A 81 -0.86 3.72 -1.79
N SER A 82 -1.55 3.11 -0.85
CA SER A 82 -1.03 2.75 0.47
C SER A 82 -0.36 1.39 0.51
N LEU A 83 -0.57 0.58 -0.52
CA LEU A 83 0.01 -0.75 -0.68
C LEU A 83 0.34 -1.00 -2.14
N VAL A 84 1.54 -1.51 -2.39
CA VAL A 84 1.95 -2.02 -3.70
C VAL A 84 2.80 -3.28 -3.53
N GLY A 85 2.59 -4.27 -4.39
CA GLY A 85 3.40 -5.47 -4.36
C GLY A 85 3.60 -6.07 -5.74
N PHE A 86 4.75 -6.69 -5.97
CA PHE A 86 5.06 -7.34 -7.24
C PHE A 86 6.04 -8.49 -7.05
N THR A 87 6.07 -9.39 -8.03
CA THR A 87 6.99 -10.53 -8.04
C THR A 87 8.36 -10.12 -8.59
N SER A 88 9.40 -10.89 -8.25
CA SER A 88 10.77 -10.70 -8.76
C SER A 88 10.88 -10.79 -10.29
N CYS A 89 9.91 -11.46 -10.95
CA CYS A 89 9.87 -11.58 -12.42
C CYS A 89 9.12 -10.40 -13.08
N THR A 90 8.48 -9.52 -12.31
CA THR A 90 7.68 -8.42 -12.84
C THR A 90 8.58 -7.27 -13.27
N PRO A 91 8.55 -6.83 -14.55
CA PRO A 91 9.34 -5.71 -15.04
C PRO A 91 8.69 -4.38 -14.63
N PHE A 92 8.64 -4.11 -13.34
CA PHE A 92 8.11 -2.89 -12.75
C PHE A 92 9.23 -2.14 -12.04
N ASP A 93 9.28 -0.84 -12.22
CA ASP A 93 10.14 0.09 -11.50
C ASP A 93 9.35 1.32 -11.06
N PHE A 94 9.83 1.99 -10.01
CA PHE A 94 9.17 3.18 -9.46
C PHE A 94 9.52 4.48 -10.19
N LYS A 95 10.42 4.47 -11.15
CA LYS A 95 10.87 5.69 -11.83
C LYS A 95 9.71 6.48 -12.45
N GLY A 96 9.50 7.70 -12.00
CA GLY A 96 8.42 8.59 -12.46
C GLY A 96 7.03 8.21 -11.96
N VAL A 97 6.92 7.36 -10.94
CA VAL A 97 5.63 7.03 -10.31
C VAL A 97 5.19 8.15 -9.39
N PHE A 98 6.08 8.59 -8.50
CA PHE A 98 5.79 9.66 -7.56
C PHE A 98 6.36 11.00 -8.04
N TYR A 99 5.66 12.10 -7.77
CA TYR A 99 6.12 13.47 -8.03
C TYR A 99 6.65 13.69 -9.45
N ASN A 100 6.00 13.06 -10.43
CA ASN A 100 6.40 13.21 -11.83
C ASN A 100 6.08 14.63 -12.37
N PRO A 101 6.85 15.10 -13.40
CA PRO A 101 6.72 16.46 -13.90
C PRO A 101 5.38 16.76 -14.58
N ASP A 102 4.64 15.72 -14.99
CA ASP A 102 3.34 15.86 -15.66
C ASP A 102 2.17 15.99 -14.69
N ALA A 103 2.45 15.95 -13.37
CA ALA A 103 1.46 15.99 -12.29
C ALA A 103 0.37 14.89 -12.41
N VAL A 104 0.74 13.76 -12.99
CA VAL A 104 -0.10 12.56 -13.04
C VAL A 104 -0.06 11.86 -11.68
N THR A 105 -1.18 11.33 -11.23
CA THR A 105 -1.23 10.64 -9.93
C THR A 105 -0.35 9.40 -9.91
N ALA A 106 0.15 9.02 -8.72
CA ALA A 106 1.00 7.85 -8.58
C ALA A 106 0.29 6.56 -9.03
N LEU A 107 -1.01 6.45 -8.73
CA LEU A 107 -1.82 5.32 -9.14
C LEU A 107 -2.00 5.25 -10.66
N ASP A 108 -2.27 6.37 -11.33
CA ASP A 108 -2.37 6.41 -12.79
C ASP A 108 -1.05 6.01 -13.45
N MET A 109 0.09 6.46 -12.91
CA MET A 109 1.41 6.07 -13.40
C MET A 109 1.69 4.57 -13.20
N LEU A 110 1.30 4.01 -12.06
CA LEU A 110 1.41 2.58 -11.81
C LEU A 110 0.57 1.78 -12.82
N VAL A 111 -0.67 2.18 -13.03
CA VAL A 111 -1.58 1.54 -14.00
C VAL A 111 -1.02 1.64 -15.42
N ALA A 112 -0.55 2.82 -15.83
CA ALA A 112 0.06 3.01 -17.15
C ALA A 112 1.27 2.10 -17.37
N LYS A 113 2.16 1.96 -16.37
CA LYS A 113 3.30 1.03 -16.44
C LYS A 113 2.86 -0.42 -16.53
N ALA A 114 1.82 -0.81 -15.79
CA ALA A 114 1.27 -2.17 -15.85
C ALA A 114 0.70 -2.47 -17.25
N GLU A 115 -0.02 -1.53 -17.84
CA GLU A 115 -0.57 -1.68 -19.20
C GLU A 115 0.52 -1.75 -20.26
N GLN A 116 1.48 -0.81 -20.25
CA GLN A 116 2.59 -0.75 -21.20
C GLN A 116 3.44 -2.03 -21.22
N ASN A 117 3.65 -2.64 -20.06
CA ASN A 117 4.45 -3.85 -19.91
C ASN A 117 3.61 -5.14 -19.87
N ALA A 118 2.31 -5.05 -20.13
CA ALA A 118 1.35 -6.16 -20.07
C ALA A 118 1.42 -6.93 -18.74
N ILE A 119 1.66 -6.24 -17.62
CA ILE A 119 1.73 -6.83 -16.28
C ILE A 119 0.30 -7.11 -15.78
N PRO A 120 -0.01 -8.34 -15.36
CA PRO A 120 -1.27 -8.63 -14.70
C PRO A 120 -1.39 -7.84 -13.38
N LEU A 121 -2.43 -7.02 -13.25
CA LEU A 121 -2.69 -6.16 -12.10
C LEU A 121 -3.90 -6.67 -11.30
N ALA A 122 -3.78 -6.69 -9.99
CA ALA A 122 -4.90 -6.88 -9.07
C ALA A 122 -5.02 -5.71 -8.11
N VAL A 123 -6.24 -5.47 -7.64
CA VAL A 123 -6.58 -4.40 -6.69
C VAL A 123 -7.05 -5.03 -5.39
N VAL A 124 -6.59 -4.51 -4.24
CA VAL A 124 -7.15 -4.82 -2.92
C VAL A 124 -8.00 -3.66 -2.41
N GLU A 125 -8.61 -3.84 -1.26
CA GLU A 125 -9.39 -2.78 -0.61
C GLU A 125 -8.51 -1.54 -0.40
N ALA A 126 -9.08 -0.37 -0.69
CA ALA A 126 -8.41 0.91 -0.46
C ALA A 126 -8.24 1.18 1.04
N VAL A 127 -7.08 1.67 1.43
CA VAL A 127 -6.77 2.06 2.81
C VAL A 127 -6.30 3.51 2.80
N PRO A 128 -7.04 4.41 3.46
CA PRO A 128 -6.63 5.81 3.54
C PRO A 128 -5.36 5.96 4.37
N ASP A 129 -4.47 6.82 3.90
CA ASP A 129 -3.31 7.32 4.62
C ASP A 129 -3.64 8.59 5.43
N VAL A 130 -2.69 9.09 6.21
CA VAL A 130 -2.87 10.27 7.07
C VAL A 130 -1.73 11.24 6.82
N ASP A 131 -1.91 12.15 5.88
CA ASP A 131 -0.92 13.16 5.49
C ASP A 131 -1.25 14.56 6.04
N ILE A 132 -2.54 14.89 6.08
CA ILE A 132 -3.02 16.22 6.47
C ILE A 132 -4.13 16.15 7.54
N PRO A 133 -4.45 17.28 8.20
CA PRO A 133 -5.45 17.27 9.29
C PRO A 133 -6.83 16.73 8.93
N VAL A 134 -7.28 16.85 7.68
CA VAL A 134 -8.57 16.31 7.24
C VAL A 134 -8.56 14.80 7.17
N ASP A 135 -7.44 14.18 6.82
CA ASP A 135 -7.29 12.71 6.81
C ASP A 135 -7.36 12.18 8.24
N LEU A 136 -6.66 12.87 9.16
CA LEU A 136 -6.71 12.54 10.58
C LEU A 136 -8.16 12.62 11.12
N ALA A 137 -8.89 13.67 10.78
CA ALA A 137 -10.30 13.82 11.18
C ALA A 137 -11.19 12.70 10.63
N SER A 138 -10.90 12.24 9.40
CA SER A 138 -11.60 11.13 8.73
C SER A 138 -11.22 9.77 9.32
N MET A 139 -9.97 9.60 9.73
CA MET A 139 -9.43 8.35 10.29
C MET A 139 -9.97 8.05 11.70
N ILE A 140 -10.15 9.07 12.54
CA ILE A 140 -10.60 8.91 13.94
C ILE A 140 -11.88 8.06 14.07
N PRO A 141 -12.97 8.33 13.33
CA PRO A 141 -14.18 7.50 13.44
C PRO A 141 -13.95 6.06 12.97
N VAL A 142 -13.08 5.84 11.98
CA VAL A 142 -12.75 4.49 11.49
C VAL A 142 -12.04 3.70 12.59
N VAL A 143 -11.04 4.27 13.24
CA VAL A 143 -10.30 3.63 14.35
C VAL A 143 -11.23 3.33 15.54
N LYS A 144 -12.15 4.23 15.86
CA LYS A 144 -13.19 3.99 16.88
C LYS A 144 -14.13 2.83 16.50
N ALA A 145 -14.50 2.74 15.22
CA ALA A 145 -15.33 1.64 14.71
C ALA A 145 -14.57 0.30 14.79
N LEU A 146 -13.30 0.24 14.40
CA LEU A 146 -12.47 -0.95 14.54
C LEU A 146 -12.36 -1.40 15.99
N LYS A 147 -12.15 -0.46 16.94
CA LYS A 147 -12.16 -0.77 18.39
C LYS A 147 -13.47 -1.40 18.83
N THR A 148 -14.60 -0.85 18.41
CA THR A 148 -15.91 -1.39 18.78
C THR A 148 -16.17 -2.77 18.17
N ALA A 149 -15.83 -2.94 16.88
CA ALA A 149 -16.05 -4.18 16.14
C ALA A 149 -15.16 -5.32 16.64
N SER A 150 -13.96 -5.04 17.14
CA SER A 150 -13.03 -6.06 17.66
C SER A 150 -13.58 -6.84 18.86
N ALA A 151 -14.58 -6.31 19.56
CA ALA A 151 -15.27 -7.04 20.63
C ALA A 151 -16.10 -8.23 20.10
N TYR A 152 -16.41 -8.26 18.81
CA TYR A 152 -17.26 -9.25 18.16
C TYR A 152 -16.53 -10.05 17.09
N ASP A 153 -15.41 -9.50 16.59
CA ASP A 153 -14.56 -10.15 15.57
C ASP A 153 -13.08 -10.08 15.97
N PRO A 154 -12.50 -11.22 16.41
CA PRO A 154 -11.10 -11.27 16.83
C PRO A 154 -10.09 -11.13 15.68
N ALA A 155 -10.54 -11.18 14.42
CA ALA A 155 -9.67 -10.95 13.26
C ALA A 155 -9.36 -9.46 13.04
N ILE A 156 -10.12 -8.57 13.69
CA ILE A 156 -9.90 -7.12 13.57
C ILE A 156 -8.71 -6.68 14.40
N LEU A 157 -7.73 -6.09 13.74
CA LEU A 157 -6.59 -5.45 14.38
C LEU A 157 -6.95 -4.03 14.82
N VAL A 158 -6.89 -3.77 16.12
CA VAL A 158 -7.11 -2.43 16.67
C VAL A 158 -5.79 -1.67 16.74
N PRO A 159 -5.66 -0.48 16.15
CA PRO A 159 -4.45 0.34 16.24
C PRO A 159 -4.35 1.02 17.62
N VAL A 160 -4.02 0.24 18.64
CA VAL A 160 -4.04 0.67 20.06
C VAL A 160 -3.11 1.83 20.36
N ASN A 161 -1.95 1.91 19.70
CA ASN A 161 -1.02 3.02 19.87
C ASN A 161 -1.58 4.32 19.29
N THR A 162 -2.20 4.25 18.12
CA THR A 162 -2.88 5.41 17.50
C THR A 162 -4.00 5.91 18.41
N LEU A 163 -4.86 5.00 18.91
CA LEU A 163 -5.93 5.36 19.84
C LEU A 163 -5.38 6.06 21.10
N ARG A 164 -4.33 5.50 21.69
CA ARG A 164 -3.71 6.11 22.89
C ARG A 164 -3.22 7.53 22.61
N VAL A 165 -2.53 7.74 21.50
CA VAL A 165 -2.03 9.09 21.13
C VAL A 165 -3.20 10.04 20.90
N LEU A 166 -4.26 9.62 20.20
CA LEU A 166 -5.44 10.46 19.97
C LEU A 166 -6.12 10.87 21.29
N ASP A 167 -6.22 9.94 22.25
CA ASP A 167 -6.76 10.22 23.58
C ASP A 167 -5.87 11.20 24.36
N GLU A 168 -4.53 11.03 24.31
CA GLU A 168 -3.55 11.90 25.01
C GLU A 168 -3.57 13.35 24.49
N ILE A 169 -3.74 13.55 23.18
CA ILE A 169 -3.78 14.89 22.57
C ILE A 169 -5.21 15.48 22.54
N GLY A 170 -6.22 14.70 22.96
CA GLY A 170 -7.59 15.17 23.05
C GLY A 170 -8.24 15.46 21.70
N LEU A 171 -7.82 14.76 20.64
CA LEU A 171 -8.43 14.93 19.31
C LEU A 171 -9.72 14.14 19.20
N GLU A 172 -10.77 14.84 18.78
CA GLU A 172 -12.08 14.26 18.44
C GLU A 172 -12.36 14.39 16.93
N SER A 173 -13.17 13.47 16.43
CA SER A 173 -13.63 13.57 15.04
C SER A 173 -14.60 14.73 14.88
N THR A 174 -14.37 15.59 13.89
CA THR A 174 -15.28 16.65 13.51
C THR A 174 -15.74 16.43 12.08
N ALA A 175 -17.03 16.50 11.83
CA ALA A 175 -17.53 16.52 10.47
C ALA A 175 -17.11 17.84 9.79
N PRO A 176 -16.57 17.82 8.56
CA PRO A 176 -16.32 19.05 7.84
C PRO A 176 -17.62 19.81 7.64
N PRO A 177 -17.61 21.15 7.70
CA PRO A 177 -18.81 21.94 7.45
C PRO A 177 -19.35 21.63 6.07
N HIS A 178 -20.63 21.28 5.99
CA HIS A 178 -21.29 21.10 4.70
C HIS A 178 -21.30 22.42 3.95
N GLN A 179 -20.55 22.51 2.89
CA GLN A 179 -20.76 23.57 1.88
C GLN A 179 -22.07 23.23 1.16
N ARG A 180 -23.11 24.01 1.47
CA ARG A 180 -24.37 24.00 0.72
C ARG A 180 -24.27 24.94 -0.45
#